data_e4bf5330f50bd780df13ae033a222e83
#
_entry.id   e4bf5330f50bd780df13ae033a222e83
#
_cell.length_a   1.000
_cell.length_b   1.000
_cell.length_c   1.000
_cell.angle_alpha   90.00
_cell.angle_beta   90.00
_cell.angle_gamma   90.00
#
_symmetry.space_group_name_H-M   'P 1'
#
loop_
_entity.id
_entity.type
_entity.pdbx_description
1 polymer ?
#
loop_
_entity_poly.entity_id
_entity_poly.type
_entity_poly.pdbx_seq_one_letter_code
_entity_poly.pdbx_strand_id
1 'polypeptide(L)'
;KQEALKRGARRVVPLNVQGAFHSGLMRDAEAELSKELGNITINQGDFPIYMNVTGKEAKTVEEITFNLTQQISHPVYWQKSIQAMDCEMFIEMGPGKTLAGIGKKIDNRAVISVEETSQLKEVEKECLG
;
A
#
# COMPACT_ATOMS: atom_id res chain seq x y z
N LYS A 1 -23.28 -8.92 -1.81
CA LYS A 1 -22.91 -10.31 -2.15
C LYS A 1 -23.83 -10.86 -3.25
N GLN A 2 -25.14 -10.92 -3.02
CA GLN A 2 -26.11 -11.47 -3.98
C GLN A 2 -26.05 -10.79 -5.35
N GLU A 3 -26.01 -9.46 -5.39
CA GLU A 3 -25.96 -8.69 -6.64
C GLU A 3 -24.69 -8.98 -7.46
N ALA A 4 -23.54 -9.10 -6.79
CA ALA A 4 -22.28 -9.46 -7.46
C ALA A 4 -22.35 -10.88 -8.08
N LEU A 5 -22.93 -11.84 -7.36
CA LEU A 5 -23.11 -13.20 -7.88
C LEU A 5 -24.06 -13.22 -9.07
N LYS A 6 -25.18 -12.45 -9.05
CA LYS A 6 -26.09 -12.30 -10.19
C LYS A 6 -25.40 -11.72 -11.42
N ARG A 7 -24.42 -10.86 -11.22
CA ARG A 7 -23.61 -10.25 -12.30
C ARG A 7 -22.42 -11.10 -12.74
N GLY A 8 -22.35 -12.36 -12.32
CA GLY A 8 -21.35 -13.32 -12.79
C GLY A 8 -20.06 -13.38 -11.96
N ALA A 9 -20.04 -12.79 -10.76
CA ALA A 9 -18.91 -12.98 -9.86
C ALA A 9 -18.80 -14.46 -9.45
N ARG A 10 -17.65 -15.08 -9.68
CA ARG A 10 -17.41 -16.50 -9.31
C ARG A 10 -17.38 -16.70 -7.80
N ARG A 11 -16.91 -15.71 -7.06
CA ARG A 11 -16.77 -15.77 -5.60
C ARG A 11 -16.88 -14.36 -5.02
N VAL A 12 -17.57 -14.24 -3.89
CA VAL A 12 -17.63 -13.01 -3.09
C VAL A 12 -17.26 -13.36 -1.66
N VAL A 13 -16.16 -12.84 -1.18
CA VAL A 13 -15.63 -13.09 0.15
C VAL A 13 -15.84 -11.85 1.01
N PRO A 14 -16.61 -11.92 2.10
CA PRO A 14 -16.63 -10.85 3.10
C PRO A 14 -15.25 -10.70 3.74
N LEU A 15 -14.79 -9.47 3.88
CA LEU A 15 -13.58 -9.19 4.62
C LEU A 15 -13.90 -9.02 6.11
N ASN A 16 -13.03 -9.50 6.97
CA ASN A 16 -13.16 -9.34 8.41
C ASN A 16 -12.56 -7.99 8.84
N VAL A 17 -13.19 -6.89 8.40
CA VAL A 17 -12.82 -5.52 8.73
C VAL A 17 -13.99 -4.81 9.40
N GLN A 18 -13.71 -3.98 10.40
CA GLN A 18 -14.75 -3.31 11.19
C GLN A 18 -14.99 -1.85 10.77
N GLY A 19 -14.43 -1.41 9.66
CA GLY A 19 -14.57 -0.03 9.20
C GLY A 19 -14.71 0.08 7.69
N ALA A 20 -15.29 1.19 7.24
CA ALA A 20 -15.42 1.52 5.82
C ALA A 20 -14.16 2.22 5.30
N PHE A 21 -12.98 1.68 5.62
CA PHE A 21 -11.70 2.23 5.19
C PHE A 21 -11.67 2.43 3.67
N HIS A 22 -10.92 3.44 3.25
CA HIS A 22 -10.75 3.82 1.84
C HIS A 22 -12.06 4.24 1.16
N SER A 23 -12.98 4.84 1.93
CA SER A 23 -14.24 5.40 1.42
C SER A 23 -14.58 6.73 2.08
N GLY A 24 -15.48 7.49 1.45
CA GLY A 24 -15.94 8.79 1.97
C GLY A 24 -16.61 8.74 3.35
N LEU A 25 -16.94 7.56 3.88
CA LEU A 25 -17.44 7.38 5.25
C LEU A 25 -16.35 7.60 6.32
N MET A 26 -15.08 7.67 5.91
CA MET A 26 -13.94 7.91 6.81
C MET A 26 -13.50 9.38 6.85
N ARG A 27 -14.28 10.32 6.32
CA ARG A 27 -13.90 11.75 6.25
C ARG A 27 -13.68 12.40 7.61
N ASP A 28 -14.43 12.01 8.61
CA ASP A 28 -14.24 12.55 9.97
C ASP A 28 -12.89 12.10 10.54
N ALA A 29 -12.51 10.83 10.34
CA ALA A 29 -11.20 10.32 10.71
C ALA A 29 -10.07 10.96 9.88
N GLU A 30 -10.31 11.28 8.61
CA GLU A 30 -9.38 12.05 7.77
C GLU A 30 -9.12 13.44 8.35
N ALA A 31 -10.16 14.14 8.81
CA ALA A 31 -10.03 15.46 9.41
C ALA A 31 -9.24 15.43 10.73
N GLU A 32 -9.44 14.41 11.55
CA GLU A 32 -8.65 14.20 12.78
C GLU A 32 -7.18 13.88 12.44
N LEU A 33 -6.93 12.97 11.50
CA LEU A 33 -5.57 12.64 11.04
C LEU A 33 -4.84 13.87 10.50
N SER A 34 -5.54 14.75 9.77
CA SER A 34 -4.98 15.99 9.24
C SER A 34 -4.47 16.91 10.34
N LYS A 35 -5.20 17.02 11.45
CA LYS A 35 -4.77 17.80 12.62
C LYS A 35 -3.52 17.22 13.26
N GLU A 36 -3.49 15.90 13.45
CA GLU A 36 -2.32 15.22 14.04
C GLU A 36 -1.08 15.37 13.15
N LEU A 37 -1.22 15.18 11.83
CA LEU A 37 -0.12 15.37 10.88
C LEU A 37 0.39 16.82 10.86
N GLY A 38 -0.47 17.81 11.13
CA GLY A 38 -0.08 19.22 11.26
C GLY A 38 0.80 19.50 12.48
N ASN A 39 0.83 18.61 13.47
CA ASN A 39 1.64 18.74 14.69
C ASN A 39 3.00 18.04 14.61
N ILE A 40 3.29 17.32 13.53
CA ILE A 40 4.56 16.61 13.35
C ILE A 40 5.37 17.19 12.21
N THR A 41 6.68 17.06 12.30
CA THR A 41 7.58 17.41 11.22
C THR A 41 7.82 16.19 10.34
N ILE A 42 7.46 16.29 9.07
CA ILE A 42 7.78 15.28 8.06
C ILE A 42 8.97 15.81 7.27
N ASN A 43 10.01 15.00 7.16
CA ASN A 43 11.19 15.34 6.36
C ASN A 43 11.16 14.61 5.02
N GLN A 44 11.83 15.17 4.04
CA GLN A 44 12.06 14.50 2.77
C GLN A 44 12.90 13.24 3.02
N GLY A 45 12.46 12.11 2.47
CA GLY A 45 13.22 10.88 2.52
C GLY A 45 14.28 10.80 1.43
N ASP A 46 15.26 9.89 1.62
CA ASP A 46 16.33 9.63 0.64
C ASP A 46 15.86 8.75 -0.52
N PHE A 47 14.69 8.13 -0.39
CA PHE A 47 14.13 7.20 -1.36
C PHE A 47 12.75 7.66 -1.85
N PRO A 48 12.37 7.32 -3.09
CA PRO A 48 11.05 7.63 -3.61
C PRO A 48 9.96 6.89 -2.83
N ILE A 49 8.88 7.59 -2.51
CA ILE A 49 7.70 7.04 -1.83
C ILE A 49 6.53 7.05 -2.79
N TYR A 50 5.94 5.88 -3.04
CA TYR A 50 4.74 5.75 -3.86
C TYR A 50 3.50 5.72 -2.99
N MET A 51 2.60 6.66 -3.24
CA MET A 51 1.44 6.88 -2.37
C MET A 51 0.21 6.10 -2.85
N ASN A 52 -0.50 5.49 -1.91
CA ASN A 52 -1.69 4.66 -2.18
C ASN A 52 -2.78 5.41 -2.95
N VAL A 53 -3.00 6.69 -2.61
CA VAL A 53 -4.09 7.52 -3.16
C VAL A 53 -3.87 7.87 -4.62
N THR A 54 -2.63 8.03 -5.04
CA THR A 54 -2.29 8.42 -6.41
C THR A 54 -1.78 7.26 -7.25
N GLY A 55 -1.18 6.25 -6.63
CA GLY A 55 -0.40 5.21 -7.29
C GLY A 55 0.85 5.76 -7.95
N LYS A 56 1.39 6.89 -7.47
CA LYS A 56 2.54 7.60 -8.03
C LYS A 56 3.51 8.00 -6.93
N GLU A 57 4.73 8.30 -7.32
CA GLU A 57 5.73 8.92 -6.46
C GLU A 57 5.25 10.29 -5.96
N ALA A 58 5.41 10.52 -4.67
CA ALA A 58 5.31 11.85 -4.07
C ALA A 58 6.70 12.49 -4.03
N LYS A 59 6.82 13.69 -4.59
CA LYS A 59 8.11 14.37 -4.80
C LYS A 59 8.43 15.41 -3.71
N THR A 60 7.43 15.85 -2.98
CA THR A 60 7.60 16.86 -1.93
C THR A 60 6.96 16.42 -0.61
N VAL A 61 7.39 17.04 0.47
CA VAL A 61 6.82 16.79 1.81
C VAL A 61 5.34 17.15 1.86
N GLU A 62 4.93 18.20 1.14
CA GLU A 62 3.55 18.64 1.05
C GLU A 62 2.69 17.57 0.36
N GLU A 63 3.17 16.98 -0.74
CA GLU A 63 2.50 15.87 -1.41
C GLU A 63 2.40 14.64 -0.51
N ILE A 64 3.45 14.31 0.22
CA ILE A 64 3.45 13.19 1.18
C ILE A 64 2.40 13.44 2.26
N THR A 65 2.43 14.60 2.91
CA THR A 65 1.49 14.98 3.97
C THR A 65 0.04 14.96 3.49
N PHE A 66 -0.21 15.56 2.33
CA PHE A 66 -1.53 15.56 1.72
C PHE A 66 -2.03 14.14 1.43
N ASN A 67 -1.21 13.31 0.81
CA ASN A 67 -1.60 11.94 0.47
C ASN A 67 -1.76 11.05 1.71
N LEU A 68 -0.96 11.23 2.77
CA LEU A 68 -1.14 10.55 4.05
C LEU A 68 -2.51 10.89 4.67
N THR A 69 -2.92 12.15 4.61
CA THR A 69 -4.23 12.58 5.07
C THR A 69 -5.35 11.89 4.28
N GLN A 70 -5.23 11.87 2.96
CA GLN A 70 -6.27 11.37 2.06
C GLN A 70 -6.42 9.83 2.08
N GLN A 71 -5.37 9.10 2.41
CA GLN A 71 -5.38 7.63 2.22
C GLN A 71 -6.43 6.88 3.05
N ILE A 72 -6.90 7.45 4.17
CA ILE A 72 -7.90 6.78 5.02
C ILE A 72 -9.29 6.75 4.40
N SER A 73 -9.60 7.76 3.58
CA SER A 73 -10.93 7.96 2.94
C SER A 73 -10.96 7.70 1.44
N HIS A 74 -9.79 7.50 0.80
CA HIS A 74 -9.68 7.34 -0.65
C HIS A 74 -9.23 5.94 -1.05
N PRO A 75 -9.54 5.49 -2.29
CA PRO A 75 -9.12 4.19 -2.79
C PRO A 75 -7.61 3.99 -2.80
N VAL A 76 -7.18 2.73 -2.65
CA VAL A 76 -5.78 2.32 -2.79
C VAL A 76 -5.52 1.90 -4.24
N TYR A 77 -4.64 2.61 -4.93
CA TYR A 77 -4.24 2.30 -6.30
C TYR A 77 -3.00 1.41 -6.34
N TRP A 78 -3.03 0.28 -5.63
CA TRP A 78 -1.90 -0.64 -5.48
C TRP A 78 -1.28 -1.08 -6.81
N GLN A 79 -2.11 -1.50 -7.76
CA GLN A 79 -1.62 -1.90 -9.08
C GLN A 79 -0.84 -0.80 -9.79
N LYS A 80 -1.34 0.44 -9.73
CA LYS A 80 -0.64 1.59 -10.33
C LYS A 80 0.70 1.84 -9.66
N SER A 81 0.76 1.75 -8.32
CA SER A 81 2.02 1.89 -7.57
C SER A 81 3.04 0.86 -8.02
N ILE A 82 2.68 -0.42 -8.04
CA ILE A 82 3.58 -1.50 -8.45
C ILE A 82 4.09 -1.29 -9.90
N GLN A 83 3.22 -0.90 -10.81
CA GLN A 83 3.58 -0.67 -12.22
C GLN A 83 4.44 0.59 -12.42
N ALA A 84 4.32 1.58 -11.53
CA ALA A 84 5.07 2.84 -11.62
C ALA A 84 6.47 2.76 -10.97
N MET A 85 6.70 1.80 -10.08
CA MET A 85 8.00 1.62 -9.43
C MET A 85 9.03 1.04 -10.41
N ASP A 86 10.14 1.75 -10.59
CA ASP A 86 11.30 1.28 -11.35
C ASP A 86 12.26 0.54 -10.40
N CYS A 87 12.10 -0.77 -10.32
CA CYS A 87 12.93 -1.64 -9.48
C CYS A 87 12.96 -3.05 -10.05
N GLU A 88 13.99 -3.82 -9.75
CA GLU A 88 14.17 -5.19 -10.23
C GLU A 88 13.36 -6.20 -9.42
N MET A 89 13.16 -5.94 -8.14
CA MET A 89 12.39 -6.81 -7.24
C MET A 89 11.70 -6.02 -6.13
N PHE A 90 10.79 -6.68 -5.44
CA PHE A 90 10.07 -6.16 -4.28
C PHE A 90 10.39 -6.95 -3.02
N ILE A 91 10.42 -6.25 -1.89
CA ILE A 91 10.52 -6.87 -0.57
C ILE A 91 9.25 -6.49 0.21
N GLU A 92 8.43 -7.49 0.56
CA GLU A 92 7.29 -7.31 1.45
C GLU A 92 7.76 -7.50 2.89
N MET A 93 7.71 -6.44 3.69
CA MET A 93 8.12 -6.48 5.09
C MET A 93 6.89 -6.47 5.99
N GLY A 94 6.75 -7.52 6.82
CA GLY A 94 5.64 -7.66 7.75
C GLY A 94 5.01 -9.05 7.74
N PRO A 95 4.01 -9.30 8.61
CA PRO A 95 3.40 -10.61 8.73
C PRO A 95 2.55 -10.99 7.52
N GLY A 96 2.73 -12.21 7.05
CA GLY A 96 1.99 -12.78 5.92
C GLY A 96 2.62 -12.50 4.54
N LYS A 97 1.93 -12.96 3.50
CA LYS A 97 2.39 -12.91 2.09
C LYS A 97 1.30 -12.37 1.16
N THR A 98 0.50 -11.45 1.68
CA THR A 98 -0.67 -10.94 0.96
C THR A 98 -0.28 -10.08 -0.24
N LEU A 99 0.66 -9.16 -0.04
CA LEU A 99 1.11 -8.26 -1.10
C LEU A 99 1.93 -9.01 -2.15
N ALA A 100 2.77 -9.96 -1.73
CA ALA A 100 3.47 -10.86 -2.65
C ALA A 100 2.49 -11.65 -3.53
N GLY A 101 1.42 -12.18 -2.94
CA GLY A 101 0.38 -12.91 -3.67
C GLY A 101 -0.40 -12.05 -4.67
N ILE A 102 -0.63 -10.77 -4.35
CA ILE A 102 -1.26 -9.81 -5.25
C ILE A 102 -0.25 -9.32 -6.30
N GLY A 103 0.98 -9.03 -5.89
CA GLY A 103 2.06 -8.53 -6.75
C GLY A 103 2.33 -9.45 -7.92
N LYS A 104 2.44 -10.76 -7.68
CA LYS A 104 2.63 -11.79 -8.72
C LYS A 104 1.55 -11.81 -9.81
N LYS A 105 0.37 -11.24 -9.57
CA LYS A 105 -0.71 -11.14 -10.55
C LYS A 105 -0.66 -9.84 -11.35
N ILE A 106 0.11 -8.88 -10.88
CA ILE A 106 0.24 -7.55 -11.49
C ILE A 106 1.51 -7.49 -12.33
N ASP A 107 2.57 -8.10 -11.82
CA ASP A 107 3.91 -7.95 -12.34
C ASP A 107 4.71 -9.25 -12.13
N ASN A 108 5.62 -9.56 -13.03
CA ASN A 108 6.45 -10.77 -12.99
C ASN A 108 7.73 -10.60 -12.16
N ARG A 109 7.98 -9.40 -11.61
CA ARG A 109 9.15 -9.17 -10.76
C ARG A 109 9.13 -10.04 -9.51
N ALA A 110 10.31 -10.40 -9.04
CA ALA A 110 10.43 -11.19 -7.81
C ALA A 110 9.89 -10.42 -6.60
N VAL A 111 9.24 -11.14 -5.70
CA VAL A 111 8.80 -10.60 -4.41
C VAL A 111 9.30 -11.51 -3.31
N ILE A 112 10.12 -11.00 -2.41
CA ILE A 112 10.60 -11.67 -1.22
C ILE A 112 9.77 -11.17 -0.03
N SER A 113 9.17 -12.09 0.73
CA SER A 113 8.42 -11.73 1.95
C SER A 113 9.30 -11.98 3.18
N VAL A 114 9.42 -10.96 4.03
CA VAL A 114 10.22 -10.97 5.27
C VAL A 114 9.29 -10.76 6.44
N GLU A 115 9.05 -11.81 7.20
CA GLU A 115 8.22 -11.80 8.42
C GLU A 115 9.06 -11.70 9.70
N GLU A 116 10.30 -12.22 9.65
CA GLU A 116 11.22 -12.27 10.77
C GLU A 116 12.62 -11.78 10.39
N THR A 117 13.34 -11.24 11.35
CA THR A 117 14.71 -10.73 11.15
C THR A 117 15.71 -11.79 10.68
N SER A 118 15.45 -13.06 11.00
CA SER A 118 16.25 -14.20 10.51
C SER A 118 16.29 -14.31 8.99
N GLN A 119 15.24 -13.85 8.31
CA GLN A 119 15.09 -13.89 6.85
C GLN A 119 15.82 -12.74 6.12
N LEU A 120 16.28 -11.72 6.85
CA LEU A 120 17.03 -10.60 6.25
C LEU A 120 18.31 -11.06 5.54
N LYS A 121 18.95 -12.13 6.02
CA LYS A 121 20.13 -12.71 5.35
C LYS A 121 19.84 -13.28 3.96
N GLU A 122 18.63 -13.77 3.75
CA GLU A 122 18.19 -14.24 2.44
C GLU A 122 18.02 -13.06 1.47
N VAL A 123 17.41 -11.99 1.96
CA VAL A 123 17.27 -10.73 1.18
C VAL A 123 18.65 -10.17 0.82
N GLU A 124 19.57 -10.12 1.80
CA GLU A 124 20.92 -9.62 1.61
C GLU A 124 21.66 -10.41 0.52
N LYS A 125 21.53 -11.73 0.53
CA LYS A 125 22.11 -12.61 -0.48
C LYS A 125 21.52 -12.39 -1.88
N GLU A 126 20.21 -12.19 -1.99
CA GLU A 126 19.55 -11.95 -3.28
C GLU A 126 19.81 -10.53 -3.84
N CYS A 127 20.06 -9.55 -2.94
CA CYS A 127 20.34 -8.17 -3.35
C CYS A 127 21.80 -7.90 -3.66
N LEU A 128 22.75 -8.61 -3.01
CA LEU A 128 24.18 -8.32 -3.08
C LEU A 128 24.98 -9.42 -3.80
N GLY A 129 24.35 -10.55 -4.14
CA GLY A 129 24.95 -11.68 -4.84
C GLY A 129 25.05 -11.47 -6.30
#